data_98195ffa6ad89e7c4a536358619b41b2
#
_entry.id   98195ffa6ad89e7c4a536358619b41b2
#
_cell.length_a   1.000
_cell.length_b   1.000
_cell.length_c   1.000
_cell.angle_alpha   90.00
_cell.angle_beta   90.00
_cell.angle_gamma   90.00
#
_symmetry.space_group_name_H-M   'P 1'
#
loop_
_entity.id
_entity.type
_entity.pdbx_description
1 polymer ?
#
loop_
_entity_poly.entity_id
_entity_poly.type
_entity_poly.pdbx_seq_one_letter_code
_entity_poly.pdbx_strand_id
1 'polypeptide(L)'
;MSSSTARNVLIVGASRGLGLEFVRQYRADGARVTATARGDDGLAAIAALGAKPLKLDVADAASASGLAWQIDGEAFDTVFHVAGVYGPRTAGLEPPSVDDFDAVMHTNVLGAMRVLASLHDALAAPSGGKPGARIGVVSSRMGSIGLRAGTSGWTYRASKAAVNSVMKDASIALAGRALCVAFHPGWVRTDMGGASADLEPADSVGGMRRALAGLDAARNGSFLDHDGSPLAW
;
A
#
# COMPACT_ATOMS: atom_id res chain seq x y z
N MET A 1 26.03 -5.95 22.99
CA MET A 1 24.62 -5.53 22.84
C MET A 1 24.46 -5.06 21.41
N SER A 2 23.86 -5.88 20.53
CA SER A 2 23.62 -5.50 19.14
C SER A 2 22.54 -4.41 19.16
N SER A 3 22.88 -3.17 18.80
CA SER A 3 21.91 -2.11 18.61
C SER A 3 21.04 -2.52 17.41
N SER A 4 19.87 -3.08 17.67
CA SER A 4 18.85 -3.22 16.64
C SER A 4 18.54 -1.82 16.14
N THR A 5 19.02 -1.48 14.96
CA THR A 5 18.62 -0.24 14.28
C THR A 5 17.11 -0.26 14.14
N ALA A 6 16.45 0.80 14.64
CA ALA A 6 14.99 0.93 14.54
C ALA A 6 14.57 0.83 13.07
N ARG A 7 13.52 0.06 12.77
CA ARG A 7 12.98 -0.06 11.41
C ARG A 7 12.65 1.31 10.83
N ASN A 8 12.94 1.50 9.56
CA ASN A 8 12.60 2.70 8.81
C ASN A 8 11.45 2.39 7.83
N VAL A 9 10.30 2.99 8.05
CA VAL A 9 9.04 2.60 7.40
C VAL A 9 8.44 3.77 6.63
N LEU A 10 8.00 3.53 5.41
CA LEU A 10 7.22 4.47 4.60
C LEU A 10 5.77 3.96 4.47
N ILE A 11 4.80 4.81 4.81
CA ILE A 11 3.37 4.53 4.59
C ILE A 11 2.80 5.57 3.63
N VAL A 12 2.39 5.15 2.45
CA VAL A 12 1.80 6.03 1.44
C VAL A 12 0.28 5.97 1.51
N GLY A 13 -0.35 7.13 1.82
CA GLY A 13 -1.81 7.23 1.99
C GLY A 13 -2.25 6.92 3.42
N ALA A 14 -1.78 7.73 4.38
CA ALA A 14 -1.95 7.49 5.82
C ALA A 14 -2.87 8.50 6.52
N SER A 15 -3.72 9.23 5.79
CA SER A 15 -4.59 10.24 6.41
C SER A 15 -5.67 9.67 7.34
N ARG A 16 -6.07 8.40 7.13
CA ARG A 16 -7.13 7.71 7.88
C ARG A 16 -7.11 6.21 7.67
N GLY A 17 -8.04 5.50 8.30
CA GLY A 17 -8.30 4.07 8.07
C GLY A 17 -7.05 3.21 8.22
N LEU A 18 -6.84 2.27 7.30
CA LEU A 18 -5.71 1.34 7.34
C LEU A 18 -4.36 2.04 7.33
N GLY A 19 -4.20 3.11 6.53
CA GLY A 19 -2.93 3.82 6.45
C GLY A 19 -2.53 4.45 7.79
N LEU A 20 -3.46 5.11 8.49
CA LEU A 20 -3.20 5.69 9.79
C LEU A 20 -2.98 4.61 10.87
N GLU A 21 -3.66 3.46 10.75
CA GLU A 21 -3.44 2.32 11.64
C GLU A 21 -2.05 1.70 11.45
N PHE A 22 -1.54 1.60 10.22
CA PHE A 22 -0.14 1.22 9.98
C PHE A 22 0.83 2.15 10.71
N VAL A 23 0.62 3.47 10.62
CA VAL A 23 1.45 4.45 11.34
C VAL A 23 1.41 4.18 12.84
N ARG A 24 0.22 4.01 13.43
CA ARG A 24 0.05 3.76 14.86
C ARG A 24 0.83 2.53 15.31
N GLN A 25 0.66 1.40 14.63
CA GLN A 25 1.30 0.15 15.03
C GLN A 25 2.81 0.17 14.87
N TYR A 26 3.34 0.73 13.77
CA TYR A 26 4.79 0.83 13.59
C TYR A 26 5.44 1.81 14.58
N ARG A 27 4.76 2.91 14.90
CA ARG A 27 5.24 3.85 15.95
C ARG A 27 5.22 3.21 17.32
N ALA A 28 4.19 2.45 17.67
CA ALA A 28 4.13 1.70 18.93
C ALA A 28 5.29 0.69 19.08
N ASP A 29 5.76 0.11 17.97
CA ASP A 29 6.93 -0.79 17.96
C ASP A 29 8.28 -0.04 17.93
N GLY A 30 8.30 1.29 18.05
CA GLY A 30 9.51 2.10 18.05
C GLY A 30 10.15 2.33 16.67
N ALA A 31 9.45 2.03 15.58
CA ALA A 31 9.95 2.29 14.23
C ALA A 31 10.03 3.79 13.92
N ARG A 32 10.98 4.22 13.09
CA ARG A 32 10.93 5.50 12.42
C ARG A 32 9.90 5.40 11.29
N VAL A 33 8.89 6.25 11.30
CA VAL A 33 7.82 6.21 10.30
C VAL A 33 7.75 7.53 9.57
N THR A 34 7.86 7.48 8.26
CA THR A 34 7.48 8.55 7.34
C THR A 34 6.14 8.17 6.71
N ALA A 35 5.18 9.08 6.71
CA ALA A 35 3.85 8.75 6.19
C ALA A 35 3.26 9.92 5.39
N THR A 36 2.48 9.60 4.35
CA THR A 36 1.99 10.62 3.43
C THR A 36 0.49 10.86 3.54
N ALA A 37 0.10 12.11 3.37
CA ALA A 37 -1.30 12.52 3.23
C ALA A 37 -1.41 13.69 2.23
N ARG A 38 -2.60 13.88 1.66
CA ARG A 38 -2.88 14.97 0.70
C ARG A 38 -3.21 16.27 1.39
N GLY A 39 -4.01 16.23 2.44
CA GLY A 39 -4.53 17.38 3.16
C GLY A 39 -3.91 17.54 4.54
N ASP A 40 -4.01 18.76 5.05
CA ASP A 40 -3.35 19.17 6.29
C ASP A 40 -3.90 18.42 7.53
N ASP A 41 -5.18 18.09 7.58
CA ASP A 41 -5.75 17.26 8.67
C ASP A 41 -5.09 15.88 8.75
N GLY A 42 -4.85 15.27 7.59
CA GLY A 42 -4.15 13.98 7.52
C GLY A 42 -2.68 14.10 7.94
N LEU A 43 -2.00 15.18 7.56
CA LEU A 43 -0.63 15.47 8.00
C LEU A 43 -0.56 15.69 9.51
N ALA A 44 -1.52 16.43 10.08
CA ALA A 44 -1.63 16.64 11.51
C ALA A 44 -1.88 15.31 12.28
N ALA A 45 -2.76 14.45 11.76
CA ALA A 45 -3.02 13.13 12.37
C ALA A 45 -1.77 12.24 12.37
N ILE A 46 -0.98 12.25 11.29
CA ILE A 46 0.30 11.53 11.21
C ILE A 46 1.29 12.08 12.24
N ALA A 47 1.44 13.41 12.31
CA ALA A 47 2.35 14.07 13.23
C ALA A 47 1.97 13.79 14.72
N ALA A 48 0.68 13.75 15.04
CA ALA A 48 0.17 13.44 16.37
C ALA A 48 0.56 12.03 16.86
N LEU A 49 0.81 11.09 15.94
CA LEU A 49 1.34 9.76 16.23
C LEU A 49 2.88 9.74 16.33
N GLY A 50 3.56 10.88 16.22
CA GLY A 50 5.02 10.99 16.26
C GLY A 50 5.71 10.47 14.99
N ALA A 51 5.01 10.38 13.86
CA ALA A 51 5.58 10.05 12.56
C ALA A 51 5.94 11.32 11.77
N LYS A 52 6.87 11.23 10.82
CA LYS A 52 7.24 12.33 9.90
C LYS A 52 6.16 12.44 8.82
N PRO A 53 5.37 13.53 8.77
CA PRO A 53 4.38 13.70 7.72
C PRO A 53 5.04 14.19 6.43
N LEU A 54 4.59 13.69 5.28
CA LEU A 54 4.94 14.21 3.95
C LEU A 54 3.66 14.50 3.16
N LYS A 55 3.61 15.65 2.50
CA LYS A 55 2.50 15.99 1.61
C LYS A 55 2.68 15.28 0.27
N LEU A 56 1.71 14.44 -0.10
CA LEU A 56 1.72 13.69 -1.35
C LEU A 56 0.31 13.44 -1.85
N ASP A 57 0.02 13.85 -3.07
CA ASP A 57 -1.09 13.35 -3.87
C ASP A 57 -0.54 12.42 -4.96
N VAL A 58 -0.80 11.12 -4.85
CA VAL A 58 -0.32 10.12 -5.81
C VAL A 58 -0.97 10.25 -7.20
N ALA A 59 -2.15 10.88 -7.28
CA ALA A 59 -2.84 11.13 -8.54
C ALA A 59 -2.29 12.34 -9.28
N ASP A 60 -1.68 13.30 -8.56
CA ASP A 60 -1.07 14.49 -9.15
C ASP A 60 0.38 14.22 -9.58
N ALA A 61 0.69 14.51 -10.86
CA ALA A 61 2.00 14.21 -11.42
C ALA A 61 3.12 15.07 -10.81
N ALA A 62 2.85 16.33 -10.53
CA ALA A 62 3.84 17.24 -9.96
C ALA A 62 4.14 16.87 -8.51
N SER A 63 3.10 16.55 -7.72
CA SER A 63 3.26 16.07 -6.35
C SER A 63 4.05 14.76 -6.31
N ALA A 64 3.71 13.78 -7.17
CA ALA A 64 4.36 12.49 -7.19
C ALA A 64 5.83 12.56 -7.66
N SER A 65 6.15 13.43 -8.63
CA SER A 65 7.53 13.60 -9.10
C SER A 65 8.47 14.17 -8.03
N GLY A 66 7.94 14.93 -7.08
CA GLY A 66 8.69 15.45 -5.93
C GLY A 66 9.01 14.42 -4.85
N LEU A 67 8.39 13.24 -4.89
CA LEU A 67 8.55 12.24 -3.83
C LEU A 67 10.01 11.75 -3.71
N ALA A 68 10.64 11.41 -4.81
CA ALA A 68 12.03 10.93 -4.80
C ALA A 68 12.98 11.90 -4.10
N TRP A 69 12.83 13.19 -4.36
CA TRP A 69 13.62 14.23 -3.72
C TRP A 69 13.30 14.38 -2.22
N GLN A 70 12.02 14.25 -1.82
CA GLN A 70 11.60 14.38 -0.42
C GLN A 70 12.08 13.22 0.46
N ILE A 71 12.35 12.05 -0.13
CA ILE A 71 12.84 10.85 0.54
C ILE A 71 14.31 10.55 0.23
N ASP A 72 15.01 11.49 -0.41
CA ASP A 72 16.44 11.34 -0.70
C ASP A 72 17.24 11.12 0.59
N GLY A 73 18.22 10.22 0.54
CA GLY A 73 19.01 9.81 1.70
C GLY A 73 18.30 8.90 2.72
N GLU A 74 17.01 8.58 2.51
CA GLU A 74 16.33 7.57 3.33
C GLU A 74 16.71 6.15 2.89
N ALA A 75 16.57 5.19 3.81
CA ALA A 75 16.77 3.77 3.56
C ALA A 75 15.62 2.99 4.20
N PHE A 76 14.48 2.92 3.50
CA PHE A 76 13.30 2.22 4.00
C PHE A 76 13.47 0.71 3.90
N ASP A 77 13.34 0.03 5.02
CA ASP A 77 13.29 -1.43 5.08
C ASP A 77 11.86 -1.99 4.91
N THR A 78 10.86 -1.12 5.07
CA THR A 78 9.45 -1.49 4.90
C THR A 78 8.67 -0.35 4.23
N VAL A 79 7.90 -0.68 3.20
CA VAL A 79 7.01 0.27 2.51
C VAL A 79 5.62 -0.35 2.41
N PHE A 80 4.59 0.43 2.77
CA PHE A 80 3.20 0.10 2.45
C PHE A 80 2.57 1.20 1.59
N HIS A 81 2.09 0.84 0.40
CA HIS A 81 1.26 1.70 -0.43
C HIS A 81 -0.21 1.37 -0.16
N VAL A 82 -0.88 2.29 0.54
CA VAL A 82 -2.27 2.12 1.01
C VAL A 82 -3.20 3.06 0.25
N ALA A 83 -2.66 4.10 -0.39
CA ALA A 83 -3.46 5.08 -1.12
C ALA A 83 -4.34 4.40 -2.17
N GLY A 84 -5.62 4.75 -2.15
CA GLY A 84 -6.61 4.23 -3.10
C GLY A 84 -8.00 4.76 -2.81
N VAL A 85 -8.84 4.72 -3.84
CA VAL A 85 -10.24 5.12 -3.80
C VAL A 85 -11.12 4.02 -4.39
N TYR A 86 -12.37 3.93 -3.92
CA TYR A 86 -13.34 2.98 -4.48
C TYR A 86 -13.96 3.49 -5.78
N GLY A 87 -14.17 4.78 -5.89
CA GLY A 87 -14.93 5.41 -6.97
C GLY A 87 -16.45 5.23 -6.81
N PRO A 88 -17.22 5.44 -7.87
CA PRO A 88 -18.66 5.30 -7.84
C PRO A 88 -19.07 3.84 -7.65
N ARG A 89 -20.17 3.65 -6.89
CA ARG A 89 -20.77 2.33 -6.67
C ARG A 89 -21.73 2.02 -7.81
N THR A 90 -21.20 1.64 -8.96
CA THR A 90 -22.00 1.22 -10.11
C THR A 90 -22.44 -0.24 -9.98
N ALA A 91 -23.60 -0.56 -10.57
CA ALA A 91 -24.12 -1.91 -10.67
C ALA A 91 -24.20 -2.35 -12.14
N GLY A 92 -24.08 -3.66 -12.36
CA GLY A 92 -24.22 -4.24 -13.71
C GLY A 92 -23.10 -3.79 -14.67
N LEU A 93 -23.52 -3.48 -15.90
CA LEU A 93 -22.62 -3.11 -17.02
C LEU A 93 -22.69 -1.61 -17.37
N GLU A 94 -23.17 -0.78 -16.46
CA GLU A 94 -23.20 0.67 -16.67
C GLU A 94 -21.77 1.23 -16.66
N PRO A 95 -21.30 1.87 -17.76
CA PRO A 95 -19.96 2.41 -17.85
C PRO A 95 -19.83 3.62 -16.90
N PRO A 96 -18.66 3.81 -16.28
CA PRO A 96 -18.39 5.02 -15.51
C PRO A 96 -18.31 6.24 -16.44
N SER A 97 -18.43 7.44 -15.87
CA SER A 97 -17.97 8.65 -16.56
C SER A 97 -16.46 8.59 -16.79
N VAL A 98 -15.94 9.37 -17.74
CA VAL A 98 -14.50 9.49 -17.97
C VAL A 98 -13.81 9.99 -16.72
N ASP A 99 -14.36 11.02 -16.07
CA ASP A 99 -13.78 11.61 -14.86
C ASP A 99 -13.70 10.60 -13.70
N ASP A 100 -14.76 9.81 -13.49
CA ASP A 100 -14.74 8.76 -12.46
C ASP A 100 -13.73 7.66 -12.78
N PHE A 101 -13.66 7.24 -14.03
CA PHE A 101 -12.69 6.25 -14.49
C PHE A 101 -11.27 6.77 -14.27
N ASP A 102 -10.97 7.98 -14.71
CA ASP A 102 -9.67 8.61 -14.57
C ASP A 102 -9.28 8.80 -13.10
N ALA A 103 -10.20 9.28 -12.26
CA ALA A 103 -9.95 9.44 -10.83
C ALA A 103 -9.55 8.11 -10.15
N VAL A 104 -10.25 7.02 -10.47
CA VAL A 104 -9.94 5.68 -9.91
C VAL A 104 -8.63 5.14 -10.46
N MET A 105 -8.41 5.20 -11.78
CA MET A 105 -7.22 4.62 -12.40
C MET A 105 -5.96 5.44 -12.07
N HIS A 106 -6.04 6.76 -12.07
CA HIS A 106 -4.92 7.60 -11.69
C HIS A 106 -4.53 7.42 -10.23
N THR A 107 -5.50 7.32 -9.32
CA THR A 107 -5.18 7.12 -7.90
C THR A 107 -4.66 5.70 -7.64
N ASN A 108 -5.40 4.68 -8.08
CA ASN A 108 -5.13 3.30 -7.66
C ASN A 108 -3.99 2.65 -8.44
N VAL A 109 -3.82 2.99 -9.71
CA VAL A 109 -2.87 2.32 -10.62
C VAL A 109 -1.67 3.21 -10.91
N LEU A 110 -1.89 4.35 -11.58
CA LEU A 110 -0.80 5.25 -11.95
C LEU A 110 -0.10 5.83 -10.72
N GLY A 111 -0.84 6.11 -9.64
CA GLY A 111 -0.29 6.53 -8.36
C GLY A 111 0.65 5.50 -7.75
N ALA A 112 0.29 4.20 -7.79
CA ALA A 112 1.18 3.13 -7.35
C ALA A 112 2.44 3.03 -8.23
N MET A 113 2.31 3.12 -9.56
CA MET A 113 3.46 3.12 -10.48
C MET A 113 4.42 4.27 -10.19
N ARG A 114 3.91 5.51 -9.98
CA ARG A 114 4.72 6.68 -9.65
C ARG A 114 5.48 6.52 -8.35
N VAL A 115 4.79 6.05 -7.32
CA VAL A 115 5.42 5.81 -6.00
C VAL A 115 6.51 4.74 -6.11
N LEU A 116 6.23 3.61 -6.72
CA LEU A 116 7.20 2.52 -6.87
C LEU A 116 8.45 2.95 -7.63
N ALA A 117 8.28 3.74 -8.71
CA ALA A 117 9.40 4.30 -9.46
C ALA A 117 10.27 5.25 -8.62
N SER A 118 9.68 6.00 -7.69
CA SER A 118 10.39 6.94 -6.81
C SER A 118 11.13 6.26 -5.66
N LEU A 119 10.90 4.97 -5.39
CA LEU A 119 11.47 4.27 -4.22
C LEU A 119 12.87 3.74 -4.47
N HIS A 120 13.31 3.59 -5.72
CA HIS A 120 14.50 2.81 -6.07
C HIS A 120 15.74 3.11 -5.19
N ASP A 121 16.06 4.37 -5.00
CA ASP A 121 17.26 4.81 -4.27
C ASP A 121 17.02 4.97 -2.76
N ALA A 122 15.74 5.03 -2.34
CA ALA A 122 15.35 5.16 -0.94
C ALA A 122 15.06 3.82 -0.24
N LEU A 123 15.28 2.67 -0.90
CA LEU A 123 15.15 1.35 -0.29
C LEU A 123 16.42 0.94 0.42
N ALA A 124 16.28 0.33 1.59
CA ALA A 124 17.41 -0.26 2.32
C ALA A 124 18.16 -1.26 1.45
N ALA A 125 19.48 -1.22 1.53
CA ALA A 125 20.33 -2.12 0.76
C ALA A 125 20.23 -3.58 1.26
N PRO A 126 20.34 -4.57 0.37
CA PRO A 126 20.47 -5.97 0.76
C PRO A 126 21.67 -6.19 1.69
N SER A 127 21.52 -7.03 2.68
CA SER A 127 22.60 -7.35 3.63
C SER A 127 22.51 -8.81 4.10
N GLY A 128 23.66 -9.47 4.22
CA GLY A 128 23.74 -10.83 4.74
C GLY A 128 22.96 -11.86 3.91
N GLY A 129 22.89 -11.68 2.58
CA GLY A 129 22.12 -12.56 1.68
C GLY A 129 20.60 -12.40 1.77
N LYS A 130 20.10 -11.37 2.47
CA LYS A 130 18.68 -11.05 2.58
C LYS A 130 18.34 -9.81 1.74
N PRO A 131 17.12 -9.74 1.15
CA PRO A 131 16.63 -8.52 0.51
C PRO A 131 16.65 -7.35 1.50
N GLY A 132 16.99 -6.16 1.01
CA GLY A 132 17.07 -4.97 1.85
C GLY A 132 15.69 -4.48 2.33
N ALA A 133 14.71 -4.51 1.45
CA ALA A 133 13.40 -3.94 1.71
C ALA A 133 12.25 -4.93 1.45
N ARG A 134 11.08 -4.61 2.00
CA ARG A 134 9.81 -5.27 1.72
C ARG A 134 8.76 -4.23 1.37
N ILE A 135 8.01 -4.48 0.29
CA ILE A 135 7.01 -3.58 -0.24
C ILE A 135 5.66 -4.30 -0.28
N GLY A 136 4.68 -3.79 0.45
CA GLY A 136 3.30 -4.22 0.38
C GLY A 136 2.42 -3.17 -0.29
N VAL A 137 1.57 -3.58 -1.24
CA VAL A 137 0.52 -2.71 -1.79
C VAL A 137 -0.84 -3.23 -1.35
N VAL A 138 -1.69 -2.35 -0.84
CA VAL A 138 -3.05 -2.71 -0.48
C VAL A 138 -3.92 -2.76 -1.73
N SER A 139 -4.16 -3.97 -2.18
CA SER A 139 -5.07 -4.32 -3.26
C SER A 139 -6.47 -4.68 -2.70
N SER A 140 -7.14 -5.61 -3.31
CA SER A 140 -8.44 -6.13 -2.87
C SER A 140 -8.70 -7.50 -3.49
N ARG A 141 -9.40 -8.39 -2.77
CA ARG A 141 -9.98 -9.61 -3.35
C ARG A 141 -10.87 -9.33 -4.56
N MET A 142 -11.45 -8.12 -4.62
CA MET A 142 -12.20 -7.66 -5.79
C MET A 142 -11.34 -7.51 -7.04
N GLY A 143 -10.00 -7.39 -6.92
CA GLY A 143 -9.05 -7.41 -8.03
C GLY A 143 -8.73 -8.80 -8.56
N SER A 144 -9.08 -9.86 -7.83
CA SER A 144 -8.94 -11.22 -8.33
C SER A 144 -9.90 -11.50 -9.48
N ILE A 145 -9.37 -11.96 -10.61
CA ILE A 145 -10.18 -12.41 -11.75
C ILE A 145 -10.70 -13.82 -11.46
N GLY A 146 -9.86 -14.69 -10.91
CA GLY A 146 -10.21 -16.08 -10.61
C GLY A 146 -11.24 -16.25 -9.48
N LEU A 147 -11.29 -15.33 -8.52
CA LEU A 147 -12.25 -15.36 -7.40
C LEU A 147 -13.51 -14.51 -7.65
N ARG A 148 -13.69 -14.00 -8.86
CA ARG A 148 -14.79 -13.07 -9.16
C ARG A 148 -16.14 -13.78 -9.19
N ALA A 149 -17.05 -13.37 -8.28
CA ALA A 149 -18.41 -13.89 -8.19
C ALA A 149 -19.49 -12.79 -8.34
N GLY A 150 -19.10 -11.55 -8.67
CA GLY A 150 -20.06 -10.44 -8.78
C GLY A 150 -19.53 -9.33 -9.67
N THR A 151 -20.42 -8.40 -10.07
CA THR A 151 -20.15 -7.33 -11.06
C THR A 151 -20.12 -5.93 -10.46
N SER A 152 -20.57 -5.74 -9.21
CA SER A 152 -20.59 -4.41 -8.58
C SER A 152 -19.18 -3.79 -8.48
N GLY A 153 -19.08 -2.48 -8.77
CA GLY A 153 -17.82 -1.72 -8.68
C GLY A 153 -16.76 -2.17 -9.68
N TRP A 154 -17.13 -2.43 -10.92
CA TRP A 154 -16.22 -2.99 -11.93
C TRP A 154 -15.00 -2.12 -12.22
N THR A 155 -15.12 -0.77 -12.16
CA THR A 155 -13.96 0.12 -12.30
C THR A 155 -12.96 -0.09 -11.17
N TYR A 156 -13.45 -0.18 -9.93
CA TYR A 156 -12.59 -0.53 -8.77
C TYR A 156 -11.95 -1.91 -8.94
N ARG A 157 -12.72 -2.92 -9.37
CA ARG A 157 -12.21 -4.27 -9.65
C ARG A 157 -11.10 -4.25 -10.70
N ALA A 158 -11.33 -3.53 -11.80
CA ALA A 158 -10.33 -3.37 -12.87
C ALA A 158 -9.06 -2.70 -12.33
N SER A 159 -9.20 -1.62 -11.55
CA SER A 159 -8.05 -0.92 -10.98
C SER A 159 -7.25 -1.81 -10.00
N LYS A 160 -7.93 -2.67 -9.21
CA LYS A 160 -7.24 -3.56 -8.27
C LYS A 160 -6.62 -4.78 -8.97
N ALA A 161 -7.17 -5.25 -10.08
CA ALA A 161 -6.51 -6.22 -10.96
C ALA A 161 -5.26 -5.60 -11.62
N ALA A 162 -5.36 -4.35 -12.07
CA ALA A 162 -4.23 -3.63 -12.65
C ALA A 162 -3.10 -3.40 -11.62
N VAL A 163 -3.42 -2.99 -10.39
CA VAL A 163 -2.39 -2.82 -9.35
C VAL A 163 -1.74 -4.15 -8.94
N ASN A 164 -2.47 -5.26 -9.01
CA ASN A 164 -1.89 -6.59 -8.84
C ASN A 164 -0.82 -6.86 -9.91
N SER A 165 -1.10 -6.54 -11.19
CA SER A 165 -0.11 -6.62 -12.27
C SER A 165 1.09 -5.72 -12.02
N VAL A 166 0.87 -4.46 -11.64
CA VAL A 166 1.95 -3.52 -11.27
C VAL A 166 2.87 -4.08 -10.18
N MET A 167 2.29 -4.75 -9.16
CA MET A 167 3.08 -5.38 -8.11
C MET A 167 3.88 -6.57 -8.59
N LYS A 168 3.33 -7.34 -9.53
CA LYS A 168 4.07 -8.43 -10.17
C LYS A 168 5.29 -7.89 -10.93
N ASP A 169 5.12 -6.83 -11.73
CA ASP A 169 6.21 -6.18 -12.44
C ASP A 169 7.26 -5.61 -11.49
N ALA A 170 6.83 -4.94 -10.41
CA ALA A 170 7.73 -4.42 -9.38
C ALA A 170 8.56 -5.53 -8.72
N SER A 171 7.96 -6.71 -8.48
CA SER A 171 8.66 -7.85 -7.89
C SER A 171 9.78 -8.40 -8.77
N ILE A 172 9.66 -8.26 -10.07
CA ILE A 172 10.67 -8.65 -11.07
C ILE A 172 11.74 -7.55 -11.17
N ALA A 173 11.31 -6.29 -11.32
CA ALA A 173 12.21 -5.16 -11.49
C ALA A 173 13.10 -4.90 -10.25
N LEU A 174 12.59 -5.18 -9.06
CA LEU A 174 13.32 -5.03 -7.80
C LEU A 174 13.90 -6.34 -7.26
N ALA A 175 13.99 -7.38 -8.10
CA ALA A 175 14.54 -8.67 -7.69
C ALA A 175 15.96 -8.50 -7.10
N GLY A 176 16.19 -9.12 -5.95
CA GLY A 176 17.43 -8.98 -5.19
C GLY A 176 17.53 -7.73 -4.31
N ARG A 177 16.76 -6.67 -4.57
CA ARG A 177 16.71 -5.46 -3.74
C ARG A 177 15.55 -5.46 -2.74
N ALA A 178 14.36 -5.81 -3.21
CA ALA A 178 13.17 -5.84 -2.37
C ALA A 178 12.31 -7.07 -2.65
N LEU A 179 11.51 -7.46 -1.67
CA LEU A 179 10.40 -8.39 -1.84
C LEU A 179 9.10 -7.59 -1.93
N CYS A 180 8.27 -7.90 -2.93
CA CYS A 180 7.05 -7.19 -3.25
C CYS A 180 5.83 -8.11 -3.12
N VAL A 181 4.72 -7.60 -2.62
CA VAL A 181 3.48 -8.37 -2.45
C VAL A 181 2.25 -7.48 -2.55
N ALA A 182 1.19 -7.97 -3.20
CA ALA A 182 -0.14 -7.37 -3.15
C ALA A 182 -0.95 -8.00 -2.01
N PHE A 183 -1.67 -7.17 -1.23
CA PHE A 183 -2.52 -7.63 -0.14
C PHE A 183 -4.00 -7.35 -0.38
N HIS A 184 -4.86 -8.32 -0.07
CA HIS A 184 -6.23 -8.04 0.30
C HIS A 184 -6.29 -7.77 1.81
N PRO A 185 -6.79 -6.60 2.26
CA PRO A 185 -6.80 -6.27 3.68
C PRO A 185 -7.91 -6.97 4.48
N GLY A 186 -8.75 -7.81 3.85
CA GLY A 186 -10.03 -8.23 4.39
C GLY A 186 -11.14 -7.21 4.14
N TRP A 187 -12.35 -7.46 4.64
CA TRP A 187 -13.41 -6.48 4.69
C TRP A 187 -13.36 -5.74 6.03
N VAL A 188 -12.84 -4.52 6.01
CA VAL A 188 -12.38 -3.80 7.20
C VAL A 188 -13.28 -2.61 7.53
N ARG A 189 -13.60 -2.40 8.80
CA ARG A 189 -14.39 -1.27 9.33
C ARG A 189 -13.64 0.04 9.17
N THR A 190 -13.80 0.63 8.00
CA THR A 190 -13.28 1.95 7.60
C THR A 190 -14.38 2.70 6.86
N ASP A 191 -14.16 3.97 6.55
CA ASP A 191 -15.10 4.74 5.71
C ASP A 191 -15.40 4.05 4.37
N MET A 192 -14.43 3.33 3.82
CA MET A 192 -14.58 2.60 2.55
C MET A 192 -15.36 1.29 2.74
N GLY A 193 -15.07 0.54 3.80
CA GLY A 193 -15.67 -0.78 4.06
C GLY A 193 -17.04 -0.71 4.73
N GLY A 194 -17.32 0.36 5.46
CA GLY A 194 -18.55 0.54 6.22
C GLY A 194 -18.55 -0.11 7.60
N ALA A 195 -19.56 0.20 8.40
CA ALA A 195 -19.67 -0.27 9.79
C ALA A 195 -20.01 -1.76 9.92
N SER A 196 -20.58 -2.37 8.87
CA SER A 196 -20.93 -3.79 8.84
C SER A 196 -19.78 -4.72 8.45
N ALA A 197 -18.59 -4.18 8.21
CA ALA A 197 -17.43 -5.00 7.89
C ALA A 197 -17.00 -5.89 9.06
N ASP A 198 -16.44 -7.06 8.75
CA ASP A 198 -16.18 -8.12 9.73
C ASP A 198 -14.91 -7.87 10.55
N LEU A 199 -13.93 -7.11 9.99
CA LEU A 199 -12.58 -7.01 10.52
C LEU A 199 -12.28 -5.61 11.06
N GLU A 200 -11.66 -5.53 12.22
CA GLU A 200 -11.14 -4.26 12.73
C GLU A 200 -9.84 -3.84 11.99
N PRO A 201 -9.60 -2.53 11.81
CA PRO A 201 -8.37 -2.05 11.20
C PRO A 201 -7.11 -2.59 11.88
N ALA A 202 -7.13 -2.73 13.20
CA ALA A 202 -5.99 -3.21 13.96
C ALA A 202 -5.61 -4.66 13.62
N ASP A 203 -6.59 -5.53 13.45
CA ASP A 203 -6.39 -6.95 13.13
C ASP A 203 -5.88 -7.13 11.70
N SER A 204 -6.52 -6.42 10.75
CA SER A 204 -6.12 -6.39 9.34
C SER A 204 -4.66 -5.94 9.17
N VAL A 205 -4.33 -4.79 9.74
CA VAL A 205 -2.97 -4.23 9.67
C VAL A 205 -1.96 -5.12 10.38
N GLY A 206 -2.29 -5.62 11.56
CA GLY A 206 -1.43 -6.55 12.31
C GLY A 206 -1.13 -7.81 11.50
N GLY A 207 -2.11 -8.35 10.80
CA GLY A 207 -1.95 -9.50 9.90
C GLY A 207 -1.02 -9.18 8.72
N MET A 208 -1.31 -8.14 7.97
CA MET A 208 -0.48 -7.73 6.81
C MET A 208 0.97 -7.43 7.21
N ARG A 209 1.19 -6.80 8.36
CA ARG A 209 2.54 -6.53 8.89
C ARG A 209 3.30 -7.83 9.18
N ARG A 210 2.66 -8.80 9.82
CA ARG A 210 3.27 -10.13 10.08
C ARG A 210 3.57 -10.87 8.78
N ALA A 211 2.61 -10.89 7.86
CA ALA A 211 2.77 -11.54 6.56
C ALA A 211 3.93 -10.92 5.75
N LEU A 212 4.01 -9.57 5.70
CA LEU A 212 5.11 -8.88 5.02
C LEU A 212 6.46 -9.14 5.70
N ALA A 213 6.52 -9.13 7.03
CA ALA A 213 7.75 -9.40 7.78
C ALA A 213 8.28 -10.83 7.55
N GLY A 214 7.37 -11.80 7.39
CA GLY A 214 7.68 -13.20 7.09
C GLY A 214 7.82 -13.52 5.59
N LEU A 215 7.74 -12.53 4.70
CA LEU A 215 7.84 -12.76 3.26
C LEU A 215 9.25 -13.23 2.89
N ASP A 216 9.32 -14.27 2.08
CA ASP A 216 10.54 -14.84 1.54
C ASP A 216 10.58 -14.73 0.00
N ALA A 217 11.70 -15.17 -0.60
CA ALA A 217 11.90 -15.10 -2.04
C ALA A 217 10.90 -15.98 -2.82
N ALA A 218 10.42 -17.08 -2.25
CA ALA A 218 9.46 -17.98 -2.92
C ALA A 218 8.09 -17.32 -3.09
N ARG A 219 7.74 -16.41 -2.18
CA ARG A 219 6.48 -15.66 -2.22
C ARG A 219 6.61 -14.23 -2.75
N ASN A 220 7.78 -13.87 -3.29
CA ASN A 220 7.95 -12.57 -3.96
C ASN A 220 7.01 -12.45 -5.16
N GLY A 221 6.31 -11.35 -5.27
CA GLY A 221 5.34 -11.11 -6.34
C GLY A 221 4.08 -11.96 -6.20
N SER A 222 3.66 -12.32 -4.99
CA SER A 222 2.39 -13.01 -4.72
C SER A 222 1.26 -12.04 -4.39
N PHE A 223 0.02 -12.56 -4.43
CA PHE A 223 -1.16 -11.91 -3.92
C PHE A 223 -1.66 -12.65 -2.69
N LEU A 224 -1.75 -11.96 -1.56
CA LEU A 224 -2.03 -12.55 -0.25
C LEU A 224 -3.27 -11.91 0.40
N ASP A 225 -3.95 -12.69 1.23
CA ASP A 225 -4.90 -12.15 2.20
C ASP A 225 -4.15 -11.48 3.36
N HIS A 226 -4.86 -10.73 4.19
CA HIS A 226 -4.29 -10.01 5.35
C HIS A 226 -3.57 -10.94 6.34
N ASP A 227 -3.96 -12.18 6.43
CA ASP A 227 -3.35 -13.20 7.30
C ASP A 227 -2.11 -13.88 6.68
N GLY A 228 -1.79 -13.58 5.41
CA GLY A 228 -0.69 -14.14 4.65
C GLY A 228 -1.06 -15.39 3.85
N SER A 229 -2.32 -15.82 3.84
CA SER A 229 -2.77 -16.90 2.97
C SER A 229 -2.78 -16.48 1.50
N PRO A 230 -2.41 -17.36 0.56
CA PRO A 230 -2.36 -17.02 -0.85
C PRO A 230 -3.77 -16.83 -1.45
N LEU A 231 -3.90 -15.85 -2.32
CA LEU A 231 -5.09 -15.61 -3.11
C LEU A 231 -4.81 -15.85 -4.60
N ALA A 232 -5.81 -16.36 -5.31
CA ALA A 232 -5.75 -16.41 -6.78
C ALA A 232 -5.79 -14.99 -7.39
N TRP A 233 -5.05 -14.82 -8.46
CA TRP A 233 -5.01 -13.58 -9.25
C TRP A 233 -6.33 -13.23 -9.94
#